data_1f22384a1f04f965b64e11b103b6b44f
#
_entry.id   1f22384a1f04f965b64e11b103b6b44f
#
_cell.length_a   1.000
_cell.length_b   1.000
_cell.length_c   1.000
_cell.angle_alpha   90.00
_cell.angle_beta   90.00
_cell.angle_gamma   90.00
#
_symmetry.space_group_name_H-M   'P 1'
#
loop_
_entity.id
_entity.type
_entity.pdbx_description
1 polymer ?
#
loop_
_entity_poly.entity_id
_entity_poly.type
_entity_poly.pdbx_seq_one_letter_code
_entity_poly.pdbx_strand_id
1 'polypeptide(L)'
;QTTADTIRQKKEVDWKQMMDLIHMTSMEKSLKNQYLDASNINARIHLHELYSTNKKGWFPWIFEQCPFKKDMSILEIGCGDGSFWTTNEDKLPGHLSVTLTDISEGMLRDARRNLMSCSNRDFTYVVADAAHLPFADNRFDLILANHVLFYLDNPMDALKEIKRVLNPNGVLIASTYGEHHMEEVTSLTRGFDERITLSADNLYLHFGKENGAAILSSCFQDVTWIDYEDSLFVTEAAPLISYYPATETKTSIWHRVTVILPLISKNRLPMDFQLLKMPVCFVP
;
A
#
# COMPACT_ATOMS: atom_id res chain seq x y z
N GLN A 1 31.88 -21.49 31.63
CA GLN A 1 30.50 -21.13 31.23
C GLN A 1 30.13 -22.04 30.05
N THR A 2 29.21 -22.95 30.30
CA THR A 2 28.91 -24.07 29.41
C THR A 2 27.91 -23.67 28.33
N THR A 3 27.96 -24.35 27.20
CA THR A 3 27.04 -24.22 26.05
C THR A 3 25.54 -24.22 26.47
N ALA A 4 25.22 -24.82 27.64
CA ALA A 4 23.89 -24.84 28.23
C ALA A 4 23.43 -23.45 28.72
N ASP A 5 24.34 -22.60 29.21
CA ASP A 5 24.01 -21.25 29.67
C ASP A 5 23.76 -20.29 28.51
N THR A 6 24.46 -20.50 27.40
CA THR A 6 24.23 -19.75 26.13
C THR A 6 22.88 -20.11 25.50
N ILE A 7 22.46 -21.38 25.64
CA ILE A 7 21.16 -21.85 25.17
C ILE A 7 20.01 -21.36 26.07
N ARG A 8 20.25 -21.22 27.37
CA ARG A 8 19.27 -20.63 28.30
C ARG A 8 19.09 -19.13 28.11
N GLN A 9 20.13 -18.38 27.78
CA GLN A 9 20.01 -16.94 27.48
C GLN A 9 19.32 -16.64 26.13
N LYS A 10 19.30 -17.59 25.20
CA LYS A 10 18.52 -17.47 23.96
C LYS A 10 17.05 -17.89 24.09
N LYS A 11 16.60 -18.30 25.25
CA LYS A 11 15.24 -18.82 25.53
C LYS A 11 14.35 -17.89 26.36
N GLU A 12 14.66 -16.65 26.53
CA GLU A 12 13.61 -15.65 26.76
C GLU A 12 12.98 -15.31 25.40
N VAL A 13 12.23 -16.27 24.90
CA VAL A 13 11.19 -16.01 23.91
C VAL A 13 10.28 -15.00 24.60
N ASP A 14 10.18 -13.81 24.03
CA ASP A 14 9.19 -12.84 24.47
C ASP A 14 7.81 -13.47 24.28
N TRP A 15 7.26 -13.99 25.38
CA TRP A 15 5.96 -14.65 25.43
C TRP A 15 4.84 -13.74 24.93
N LYS A 16 5.01 -12.41 25.10
CA LYS A 16 4.09 -11.42 24.56
C LYS A 16 4.12 -11.44 23.04
N GLN A 17 5.31 -11.43 22.44
CA GLN A 17 5.50 -11.50 21.00
C GLN A 17 4.98 -12.83 20.41
N MET A 18 5.11 -13.94 21.16
CA MET A 18 4.58 -15.24 20.76
C MET A 18 3.05 -15.32 20.90
N MET A 19 2.50 -14.73 21.96
CA MET A 19 1.04 -14.64 22.15
C MET A 19 0.41 -13.72 21.11
N ASP A 20 1.03 -12.59 20.79
CA ASP A 20 0.59 -11.70 19.71
C ASP A 20 0.58 -12.45 18.37
N LEU A 21 1.61 -13.25 18.07
CA LEU A 21 1.67 -14.10 16.87
C LEU A 21 0.61 -15.21 16.84
N ILE A 22 0.22 -15.76 17.97
CA ILE A 22 -0.82 -16.81 18.08
C ILE A 22 -2.21 -16.21 17.82
N HIS A 23 -2.46 -14.97 18.26
CA HIS A 23 -3.73 -14.28 18.10
C HIS A 23 -3.88 -13.58 16.74
N MET A 24 -2.80 -13.45 15.96
CA MET A 24 -2.87 -12.88 14.63
C MET A 24 -3.64 -13.79 13.66
N THR A 25 -4.49 -13.21 12.85
CA THR A 25 -5.12 -13.88 11.71
C THR A 25 -4.09 -14.37 10.71
N SER A 26 -4.45 -15.30 9.82
CA SER A 26 -3.56 -15.76 8.75
C SER A 26 -3.16 -14.62 7.82
N MET A 27 -4.06 -13.66 7.61
CA MET A 27 -3.83 -12.47 6.79
C MET A 27 -2.83 -11.52 7.44
N GLU A 28 -2.98 -11.21 8.73
CA GLU A 28 -2.03 -10.39 9.48
C GLU A 28 -0.62 -10.98 9.49
N LYS A 29 -0.49 -12.31 9.61
CA LYS A 29 0.80 -13.01 9.51
C LYS A 29 1.43 -12.87 8.14
N SER A 30 0.62 -13.00 7.09
CA SER A 30 1.07 -12.83 5.71
C SER A 30 1.51 -11.39 5.45
N LEU A 31 0.73 -10.40 5.86
CA LEU A 31 1.05 -8.99 5.76
C LEU A 31 2.33 -8.63 6.54
N LYS A 32 2.44 -9.08 7.79
CA LYS A 32 3.63 -8.82 8.61
C LYS A 32 4.90 -9.36 7.96
N ASN A 33 4.85 -10.54 7.36
CA ASN A 33 5.98 -11.12 6.64
C ASN A 33 6.26 -10.43 5.30
N GLN A 34 5.22 -9.97 4.61
CA GLN A 34 5.32 -9.30 3.31
C GLN A 34 5.89 -7.88 3.44
N TYR A 35 5.61 -7.20 4.55
CA TYR A 35 5.99 -5.81 4.83
C TYR A 35 6.96 -5.66 6.00
N LEU A 36 7.81 -6.68 6.25
CA LEU A 36 8.91 -6.57 7.23
C LEU A 36 9.87 -5.41 6.90
N ASP A 37 10.04 -5.14 5.60
CA ASP A 37 10.80 -4.01 5.06
C ASP A 37 10.26 -3.65 3.65
N ALA A 38 10.83 -2.61 3.07
CA ALA A 38 10.41 -2.11 1.75
C ALA A 38 10.81 -2.98 0.55
N SER A 39 11.52 -4.10 0.72
CA SER A 39 12.09 -4.86 -0.40
C SER A 39 11.05 -5.39 -1.39
N ASN A 40 9.94 -5.92 -0.89
CA ASN A 40 8.86 -6.44 -1.73
C ASN A 40 8.05 -5.32 -2.41
N ILE A 41 7.85 -4.20 -1.72
CA ILE A 41 7.16 -3.04 -2.29
C ILE A 41 8.03 -2.38 -3.37
N ASN A 42 9.33 -2.29 -3.15
CA ASN A 42 10.29 -1.74 -4.12
C ASN A 42 10.34 -2.56 -5.40
N ALA A 43 10.24 -3.90 -5.33
CA ALA A 43 10.17 -4.74 -6.53
C ALA A 43 8.91 -4.45 -7.35
N ARG A 44 7.77 -4.16 -6.70
CA ARG A 44 6.53 -3.77 -7.37
C ARG A 44 6.63 -2.39 -7.99
N ILE A 45 7.10 -1.40 -7.24
CA ILE A 45 7.33 -0.04 -7.74
C ILE A 45 8.26 -0.09 -8.95
N HIS A 46 9.36 -0.82 -8.87
CA HIS A 46 10.33 -0.94 -9.94
C HIS A 46 9.75 -1.56 -11.23
N LEU A 47 8.88 -2.56 -11.12
CA LEU A 47 8.18 -3.12 -12.27
C LEU A 47 7.35 -2.04 -13.00
N HIS A 48 6.63 -1.22 -12.24
CA HIS A 48 5.83 -0.12 -12.79
C HIS A 48 6.71 0.98 -13.39
N GLU A 49 7.78 1.38 -12.73
CA GLU A 49 8.73 2.37 -13.23
C GLU A 49 9.31 1.98 -14.59
N LEU A 50 9.67 0.72 -14.76
CA LEU A 50 10.27 0.23 -15.99
C LEU A 50 9.25 0.07 -17.14
N TYR A 51 8.07 -0.43 -16.86
CA TYR A 51 7.18 -0.96 -17.89
C TYR A 51 5.81 -0.29 -17.99
N SER A 52 5.48 0.67 -17.10
CA SER A 52 4.26 1.45 -17.20
C SER A 52 4.22 2.23 -18.51
N THR A 53 3.09 2.17 -19.18
CA THR A 53 2.81 2.96 -20.39
C THR A 53 2.43 4.39 -20.05
N ASN A 54 1.92 4.63 -18.85
CA ASN A 54 1.65 5.97 -18.34
C ASN A 54 2.93 6.60 -17.77
N LYS A 55 3.52 7.51 -18.57
CA LYS A 55 4.80 8.14 -18.23
C LYS A 55 4.71 9.18 -17.11
N LYS A 56 3.50 9.57 -16.70
CA LYS A 56 3.31 10.44 -15.53
C LYS A 56 3.71 9.71 -14.25
N GLY A 57 3.41 8.42 -14.14
CA GLY A 57 3.63 7.61 -12.95
C GLY A 57 2.55 7.81 -11.88
N TRP A 58 2.41 6.81 -11.02
CA TRP A 58 1.36 6.71 -10.01
C TRP A 58 1.40 7.84 -8.97
N PHE A 59 2.54 8.04 -8.30
CA PHE A 59 2.63 9.04 -7.24
C PHE A 59 2.47 10.49 -7.72
N PRO A 60 3.05 10.91 -8.86
CA PRO A 60 2.76 12.22 -9.43
C PRO A 60 1.29 12.40 -9.81
N TRP A 61 0.63 11.36 -10.30
CA TRP A 61 -0.78 11.42 -10.65
C TRP A 61 -1.68 11.58 -9.43
N ILE A 62 -1.45 10.79 -8.34
CA ILE A 62 -2.18 10.98 -7.07
C ILE A 62 -1.95 12.38 -6.51
N PHE A 63 -0.72 12.86 -6.56
CA PHE A 63 -0.38 14.20 -6.07
C PHE A 63 -1.25 15.29 -6.71
N GLU A 64 -1.50 15.20 -8.01
CA GLU A 64 -2.37 16.15 -8.73
C GLU A 64 -3.84 16.09 -8.29
N GLN A 65 -4.28 14.97 -7.71
CA GLN A 65 -5.63 14.85 -7.17
C GLN A 65 -5.75 15.42 -5.76
N CYS A 66 -4.64 15.63 -5.06
CA CYS A 66 -4.61 16.13 -3.71
C CYS A 66 -4.82 17.65 -3.68
N PRO A 67 -5.73 18.17 -2.86
CA PRO A 67 -5.99 19.60 -2.75
C PRO A 67 -4.97 20.29 -1.83
N PHE A 68 -3.68 20.05 -2.05
CA PHE A 68 -2.63 20.61 -1.21
C PHE A 68 -2.69 22.12 -1.09
N LYS A 69 -2.57 22.63 0.11
CA LYS A 69 -2.45 24.04 0.44
C LYS A 69 -1.38 24.23 1.51
N LYS A 70 -0.81 25.41 1.58
CA LYS A 70 0.10 25.79 2.67
C LYS A 70 -0.56 25.63 4.02
N ASP A 71 0.22 25.23 5.02
CA ASP A 71 -0.17 25.10 6.43
C ASP A 71 -1.20 23.96 6.72
N MET A 72 -1.39 23.02 5.79
CA MET A 72 -2.26 21.86 6.00
C MET A 72 -1.65 20.85 6.99
N SER A 73 -2.55 20.24 7.79
CA SER A 73 -2.27 19.06 8.60
C SER A 73 -2.70 17.81 7.83
N ILE A 74 -1.75 16.92 7.56
CA ILE A 74 -1.94 15.77 6.68
C ILE A 74 -1.63 14.48 7.43
N LEU A 75 -2.46 13.46 7.22
CA LEU A 75 -2.21 12.10 7.67
C LEU A 75 -2.06 11.20 6.44
N GLU A 76 -1.01 10.40 6.40
CA GLU A 76 -0.96 9.25 5.50
C GLU A 76 -1.04 7.96 6.30
N ILE A 77 -1.97 7.09 5.93
CA ILE A 77 -2.19 5.76 6.51
C ILE A 77 -1.55 4.74 5.58
N GLY A 78 -0.65 3.90 6.12
CA GLY A 78 0.11 2.94 5.34
C GLY A 78 1.10 3.63 4.40
N CYS A 79 1.94 4.50 4.93
CA CYS A 79 2.87 5.31 4.14
C CYS A 79 3.99 4.50 3.47
N GLY A 80 4.15 3.23 3.83
CA GLY A 80 5.24 2.39 3.35
C GLY A 80 6.60 3.03 3.61
N ASP A 81 7.45 3.08 2.60
CA ASP A 81 8.78 3.67 2.68
C ASP A 81 8.84 5.19 2.42
N GLY A 82 7.67 5.84 2.31
CA GLY A 82 7.57 7.28 2.06
C GLY A 82 7.75 7.70 0.60
N SER A 83 7.73 6.79 -0.35
CA SER A 83 7.97 7.05 -1.78
C SER A 83 7.03 8.09 -2.38
N PHE A 84 5.79 8.23 -1.91
CA PHE A 84 4.89 9.29 -2.36
C PHE A 84 5.49 10.69 -2.12
N TRP A 85 6.08 10.91 -0.97
CA TRP A 85 6.64 12.21 -0.56
C TRP A 85 7.97 12.51 -1.24
N THR A 86 8.86 11.52 -1.34
CA THR A 86 10.15 11.70 -2.03
C THR A 86 9.96 11.99 -3.51
N THR A 87 9.02 11.31 -4.16
CA THR A 87 8.74 11.50 -5.60
C THR A 87 8.16 12.89 -5.91
N ASN A 88 7.44 13.50 -4.97
CA ASN A 88 6.75 14.77 -5.17
C ASN A 88 7.36 15.93 -4.38
N GLU A 89 8.56 15.77 -3.82
CA GLU A 89 9.18 16.75 -2.92
C GLU A 89 9.21 18.18 -3.49
N ASP A 90 9.62 18.31 -4.75
CA ASP A 90 9.76 19.60 -5.42
C ASP A 90 8.42 20.31 -5.68
N LYS A 91 7.31 19.58 -5.63
CA LYS A 91 5.96 20.11 -5.93
C LYS A 91 5.16 20.46 -4.67
N LEU A 92 5.61 20.01 -3.52
CA LEU A 92 4.90 20.23 -2.26
C LEU A 92 4.87 21.72 -1.91
N PRO A 93 3.70 22.27 -1.49
CA PRO A 93 3.64 23.64 -0.99
C PRO A 93 4.47 23.79 0.29
N GLY A 94 4.95 25.00 0.56
CA GLY A 94 5.68 25.28 1.80
C GLY A 94 4.82 25.04 3.04
N HIS A 95 5.45 24.65 4.15
CA HIS A 95 4.82 24.50 5.46
C HIS A 95 3.66 23.49 5.51
N LEU A 96 4.00 22.19 5.46
CA LEU A 96 3.05 21.11 5.72
C LEU A 96 3.42 20.40 7.02
N SER A 97 2.43 20.08 7.83
CA SER A 97 2.56 19.17 8.98
C SER A 97 2.08 17.79 8.56
N VAL A 98 3.00 16.85 8.35
CA VAL A 98 2.69 15.53 7.81
C VAL A 98 2.91 14.45 8.87
N THR A 99 1.85 13.71 9.17
CA THR A 99 1.93 12.52 10.03
C THR A 99 1.87 11.27 9.14
N LEU A 100 2.93 10.48 9.19
CA LEU A 100 3.06 9.22 8.46
C LEU A 100 2.79 8.06 9.41
N THR A 101 1.85 7.20 9.04
CA THR A 101 1.55 6.00 9.83
C THR A 101 1.69 4.75 8.99
N ASP A 102 2.16 3.69 9.63
CA ASP A 102 2.17 2.34 9.09
C ASP A 102 2.06 1.36 10.26
N ILE A 103 1.53 0.17 10.00
CA ILE A 103 1.50 -0.90 11.00
C ILE A 103 2.89 -1.52 11.17
N SER A 104 3.76 -1.39 10.16
CA SER A 104 5.13 -1.88 10.14
C SER A 104 6.12 -0.81 10.63
N GLU A 105 6.76 -1.06 11.77
CA GLU A 105 7.87 -0.24 12.25
C GLU A 105 9.04 -0.22 11.25
N GLY A 106 9.25 -1.33 10.52
CA GLY A 106 10.28 -1.43 9.48
C GLY A 106 10.03 -0.45 8.34
N MET A 107 8.78 -0.32 7.87
CA MET A 107 8.40 0.66 6.86
C MET A 107 8.64 2.09 7.34
N LEU A 108 8.21 2.43 8.55
CA LEU A 108 8.44 3.76 9.12
C LEU A 108 9.92 4.09 9.30
N ARG A 109 10.75 3.09 9.63
CA ARG A 109 12.21 3.27 9.68
C ARG A 109 12.77 3.61 8.29
N ASP A 110 12.31 2.90 7.26
CA ASP A 110 12.74 3.14 5.88
C ASP A 110 12.21 4.48 5.37
N ALA A 111 10.95 4.84 5.64
CA ALA A 111 10.37 6.15 5.34
C ALA A 111 11.18 7.28 5.99
N ARG A 112 11.52 7.15 7.28
CA ARG A 112 12.36 8.15 7.98
C ARG A 112 13.70 8.33 7.31
N ARG A 113 14.35 7.24 6.89
CA ARG A 113 15.64 7.30 6.18
C ARG A 113 15.50 7.99 4.82
N ASN A 114 14.49 7.61 4.06
CA ASN A 114 14.29 8.14 2.71
C ASN A 114 13.90 9.63 2.70
N LEU A 115 13.19 10.10 3.74
CA LEU A 115 12.73 11.48 3.87
C LEU A 115 13.70 12.39 4.64
N MET A 116 14.87 11.89 5.05
CA MET A 116 15.88 12.70 5.77
C MET A 116 16.38 13.90 4.96
N SER A 117 16.42 13.79 3.64
CA SER A 117 16.86 14.87 2.74
C SER A 117 15.75 15.87 2.41
N CYS A 118 14.48 15.52 2.67
CA CYS A 118 13.35 16.40 2.40
C CYS A 118 13.37 17.59 3.36
N SER A 119 13.95 18.68 2.92
CA SER A 119 14.08 19.91 3.70
C SER A 119 12.75 20.67 3.79
N ASN A 120 12.54 21.39 4.91
CA ASN A 120 11.36 22.25 5.16
C ASN A 120 10.03 21.54 5.34
N ARG A 121 9.99 20.31 5.91
CA ARG A 121 8.78 19.59 6.23
C ARG A 121 8.86 19.01 7.64
N ASP A 122 7.76 19.08 8.37
CA ASP A 122 7.63 18.47 9.69
C ASP A 122 6.98 17.08 9.53
N PHE A 123 7.82 16.05 9.34
CA PHE A 123 7.36 14.66 9.32
C PHE A 123 7.30 14.07 10.73
N THR A 124 6.14 13.58 11.12
CA THR A 124 5.93 12.77 12.32
C THR A 124 5.66 11.33 11.91
N TYR A 125 6.26 10.36 12.60
CA TYR A 125 6.14 8.94 12.29
C TYR A 125 5.51 8.21 13.46
N VAL A 126 4.39 7.51 13.24
CA VAL A 126 3.62 6.84 14.28
C VAL A 126 3.25 5.43 13.82
N VAL A 127 3.66 4.41 14.57
CA VAL A 127 3.14 3.05 14.35
C VAL A 127 1.68 3.03 14.76
N ALA A 128 0.79 2.74 13.82
CA ALA A 128 -0.65 2.75 14.08
C ALA A 128 -1.38 1.73 13.20
N ASP A 129 -2.42 1.15 13.79
CA ASP A 129 -3.45 0.43 13.07
C ASP A 129 -4.50 1.43 12.54
N ALA A 130 -4.86 1.30 11.27
CA ALA A 130 -5.86 2.17 10.64
C ALA A 130 -7.24 2.12 11.33
N ALA A 131 -7.56 0.99 11.97
CA ALA A 131 -8.81 0.81 12.73
C ALA A 131 -8.75 1.45 14.13
N HIS A 132 -7.57 1.91 14.60
CA HIS A 132 -7.36 2.48 15.94
C HIS A 132 -6.34 3.62 15.89
N LEU A 133 -6.73 4.75 15.31
CA LEU A 133 -5.81 5.89 15.13
C LEU A 133 -5.60 6.67 16.43
N PRO A 134 -4.36 6.84 16.91
CA PRO A 134 -4.05 7.50 18.19
C PRO A 134 -4.08 9.03 18.08
N PHE A 135 -5.09 9.58 17.40
CA PHE A 135 -5.20 11.01 17.16
C PHE A 135 -6.54 11.54 17.67
N ALA A 136 -6.56 12.84 18.00
CA ALA A 136 -7.79 13.54 18.36
C ALA A 136 -8.75 13.68 17.15
N ASP A 137 -10.01 13.87 17.44
CA ASP A 137 -11.04 14.16 16.45
C ASP A 137 -10.72 15.45 15.68
N ASN A 138 -11.11 15.51 14.41
CA ASN A 138 -11.01 16.70 13.58
C ASN A 138 -9.60 17.32 13.55
N ARG A 139 -8.59 16.50 13.33
CA ARG A 139 -7.18 16.93 13.37
C ARG A 139 -6.58 17.19 12.00
N PHE A 140 -7.01 16.48 10.97
CA PHE A 140 -6.35 16.48 9.67
C PHE A 140 -7.23 17.11 8.58
N ASP A 141 -6.61 17.91 7.72
CA ASP A 141 -7.26 18.54 6.56
C ASP A 141 -7.28 17.62 5.35
N LEU A 142 -6.28 16.74 5.24
CA LEU A 142 -6.15 15.75 4.18
C LEU A 142 -5.71 14.42 4.80
N ILE A 143 -6.37 13.34 4.40
CA ILE A 143 -5.94 11.98 4.72
C ILE A 143 -5.68 11.23 3.42
N LEU A 144 -4.53 10.57 3.34
CA LEU A 144 -4.15 9.68 2.26
C LEU A 144 -4.19 8.24 2.76
N ALA A 145 -4.86 7.35 2.02
CA ALA A 145 -4.89 5.91 2.26
C ALA A 145 -4.58 5.19 0.95
N ASN A 146 -3.31 5.26 0.55
CA ASN A 146 -2.86 4.79 -0.75
C ASN A 146 -2.56 3.30 -0.72
N HIS A 147 -3.37 2.49 -1.38
CA HIS A 147 -3.26 1.02 -1.44
C HIS A 147 -3.26 0.34 -0.06
N VAL A 148 -4.15 0.74 0.85
CA VAL A 148 -4.20 0.25 2.22
C VAL A 148 -5.51 -0.44 2.57
N LEU A 149 -6.66 0.15 2.21
CA LEU A 149 -7.96 -0.26 2.77
C LEU A 149 -8.35 -1.70 2.44
N PHE A 150 -7.89 -2.23 1.32
CA PHE A 150 -8.15 -3.63 0.94
C PHE A 150 -7.35 -4.66 1.77
N TYR A 151 -6.32 -4.25 2.51
CA TYR A 151 -5.61 -5.13 3.44
C TYR A 151 -6.34 -5.35 4.77
N LEU A 152 -7.37 -4.58 5.03
CA LEU A 152 -8.12 -4.66 6.28
C LEU A 152 -9.22 -5.71 6.18
N ASP A 153 -9.34 -6.56 7.19
CA ASP A 153 -10.43 -7.54 7.28
C ASP A 153 -11.80 -6.84 7.30
N ASN A 154 -11.87 -5.69 7.97
CA ASN A 154 -13.05 -4.83 8.01
C ASN A 154 -12.67 -3.36 7.73
N PRO A 155 -12.71 -2.91 6.49
CA PRO A 155 -12.38 -1.53 6.14
C PRO A 155 -13.30 -0.49 6.81
N MET A 156 -14.51 -0.89 7.24
CA MET A 156 -15.46 0.02 7.89
C MET A 156 -14.94 0.58 9.22
N ASP A 157 -14.17 -0.18 9.98
CA ASP A 157 -13.64 0.32 11.25
C ASP A 157 -12.55 1.37 11.03
N ALA A 158 -11.69 1.16 10.03
CA ALA A 158 -10.74 2.19 9.61
C ALA A 158 -11.44 3.45 9.05
N LEU A 159 -12.51 3.29 8.28
CA LEU A 159 -13.27 4.42 7.73
C LEU A 159 -13.96 5.26 8.82
N LYS A 160 -14.43 4.63 9.91
CA LYS A 160 -14.94 5.36 11.09
C LYS A 160 -13.84 6.19 11.75
N GLU A 161 -12.65 5.60 11.96
CA GLU A 161 -11.51 6.30 12.54
C GLU A 161 -11.02 7.44 11.61
N ILE A 162 -10.90 7.18 10.32
CA ILE A 162 -10.57 8.20 9.32
C ILE A 162 -11.55 9.36 9.40
N LYS A 163 -12.86 9.07 9.42
CA LYS A 163 -13.90 10.09 9.53
C LYS A 163 -13.79 10.87 10.84
N ARG A 164 -13.48 10.20 11.96
CA ARG A 164 -13.32 10.84 13.27
C ARG A 164 -12.17 11.84 13.30
N VAL A 165 -11.02 11.45 12.75
CA VAL A 165 -9.80 12.28 12.81
C VAL A 165 -9.73 13.32 11.68
N LEU A 166 -10.55 13.19 10.63
CA LEU A 166 -10.62 14.14 9.53
C LEU A 166 -11.42 15.37 9.93
N ASN A 167 -10.93 16.55 9.57
CA ASN A 167 -11.66 17.82 9.76
C ASN A 167 -12.98 17.81 8.99
N PRO A 168 -14.03 18.55 9.44
CA PRO A 168 -15.32 18.59 8.78
C PRO A 168 -15.29 18.97 7.30
N ASN A 169 -14.33 19.79 6.87
CA ASN A 169 -14.12 20.17 5.47
C ASN A 169 -12.88 19.49 4.89
N GLY A 170 -12.38 18.43 5.54
CA GLY A 170 -11.22 17.68 5.11
C GLY A 170 -11.52 16.79 3.92
N VAL A 171 -10.49 16.28 3.30
CA VAL A 171 -10.56 15.38 2.15
C VAL A 171 -9.87 14.06 2.46
N LEU A 172 -10.54 12.96 2.18
CA LEU A 172 -9.90 11.65 2.12
C LEU A 172 -9.58 11.31 0.67
N ILE A 173 -8.36 10.86 0.41
CA ILE A 173 -7.95 10.25 -0.85
C ILE A 173 -7.55 8.82 -0.56
N ALA A 174 -8.29 7.88 -1.13
CA ALA A 174 -8.00 6.45 -1.01
C ALA A 174 -7.81 5.84 -2.40
N SER A 175 -6.94 4.87 -2.50
CA SER A 175 -6.74 4.14 -3.74
C SER A 175 -6.90 2.64 -3.56
N THR A 176 -7.33 1.98 -4.64
CA THR A 176 -7.51 0.54 -4.70
C THR A 176 -7.31 0.03 -6.12
N TYR A 177 -7.53 -1.25 -6.32
CA TYR A 177 -7.56 -1.91 -7.62
C TYR A 177 -8.82 -2.78 -7.75
N GLY A 178 -9.13 -3.22 -8.98
CA GLY A 178 -10.28 -4.07 -9.25
C GLY A 178 -9.92 -5.53 -9.49
N GLU A 179 -10.92 -6.32 -9.78
CA GLU A 179 -10.85 -7.77 -10.04
C GLU A 179 -9.88 -8.13 -11.16
N HIS A 180 -9.82 -7.29 -12.21
CA HIS A 180 -9.01 -7.55 -13.39
C HIS A 180 -7.57 -7.03 -13.30
N HIS A 181 -7.15 -6.57 -12.10
CA HIS A 181 -5.78 -6.11 -11.90
C HIS A 181 -4.77 -7.24 -12.11
N MET A 182 -3.86 -7.07 -13.07
CA MET A 182 -2.83 -8.06 -13.43
C MET A 182 -3.42 -9.42 -13.87
N GLU A 183 -4.63 -9.46 -14.43
CA GLU A 183 -5.33 -10.69 -14.80
C GLU A 183 -4.54 -11.55 -15.80
N GLU A 184 -3.85 -10.93 -16.76
CA GLU A 184 -3.04 -11.68 -17.74
C GLU A 184 -1.85 -12.36 -17.06
N VAL A 185 -1.22 -11.71 -16.08
CA VAL A 185 -0.13 -12.32 -15.32
C VAL A 185 -0.66 -13.47 -14.48
N THR A 186 -1.82 -13.31 -13.85
CA THR A 186 -2.50 -14.37 -13.12
C THR A 186 -2.86 -15.54 -14.03
N SER A 187 -3.41 -15.28 -15.19
CA SER A 187 -3.80 -16.31 -16.17
C SER A 187 -2.59 -17.08 -16.71
N LEU A 188 -1.49 -16.38 -17.00
CA LEU A 188 -0.24 -16.99 -17.43
C LEU A 188 0.35 -17.91 -16.36
N THR A 189 0.36 -17.47 -15.11
CA THR A 189 0.92 -18.26 -14.00
C THR A 189 0.07 -19.47 -13.65
N ARG A 190 -1.27 -19.33 -13.66
CA ARG A 190 -2.21 -20.46 -13.47
C ARG A 190 -2.12 -21.50 -14.58
N GLY A 191 -1.78 -21.09 -15.80
CA GLY A 191 -1.50 -22.02 -16.91
C GLY A 191 -0.31 -22.95 -16.66
N PHE A 192 0.56 -22.64 -15.68
CA PHE A 192 1.67 -23.50 -15.27
C PHE A 192 1.38 -24.30 -14.02
N ASP A 193 0.81 -23.65 -13.00
CA ASP A 193 0.47 -24.27 -11.73
C ASP A 193 -0.71 -23.47 -11.14
N GLU A 194 -1.85 -24.11 -11.06
CA GLU A 194 -3.09 -23.53 -10.53
C GLU A 194 -2.96 -23.03 -9.08
N ARG A 195 -1.93 -23.50 -8.36
CA ARG A 195 -1.64 -23.08 -6.99
C ARG A 195 -0.95 -21.72 -6.90
N ILE A 196 -0.43 -21.20 -8.01
CA ILE A 196 0.24 -19.90 -8.02
C ILE A 196 -0.83 -18.81 -8.07
N THR A 197 -0.84 -17.94 -7.05
CA THR A 197 -1.69 -16.76 -6.99
C THR A 197 -0.83 -15.52 -6.86
N LEU A 198 -1.22 -14.42 -7.53
CA LEU A 198 -0.57 -13.10 -7.38
C LEU A 198 -1.00 -12.42 -6.09
N SER A 199 -2.28 -12.51 -5.80
CA SER A 199 -2.88 -12.11 -4.55
C SER A 199 -3.51 -13.35 -3.96
N ALA A 200 -3.01 -13.83 -2.83
CA ALA A 200 -3.50 -15.03 -2.19
C ALA A 200 -4.99 -14.92 -1.80
N ASP A 201 -5.50 -13.70 -1.64
CA ASP A 201 -6.70 -13.50 -0.84
C ASP A 201 -7.78 -12.68 -1.53
N ASN A 202 -7.71 -12.42 -2.83
CA ASN A 202 -8.71 -11.60 -3.55
C ASN A 202 -9.03 -10.30 -2.77
N LEU A 203 -8.00 -9.56 -2.39
CA LEU A 203 -8.10 -8.41 -1.50
C LEU A 203 -9.07 -7.33 -2.01
N TYR A 204 -9.27 -7.22 -3.33
CA TYR A 204 -10.27 -6.33 -3.94
C TYR A 204 -11.70 -6.60 -3.42
N LEU A 205 -12.00 -7.82 -2.93
CA LEU A 205 -13.30 -8.13 -2.33
C LEU A 205 -13.55 -7.38 -1.02
N HIS A 206 -12.50 -7.03 -0.29
CA HIS A 206 -12.61 -6.23 0.94
C HIS A 206 -12.83 -4.75 0.61
N PHE A 207 -12.06 -4.22 -0.33
CA PHE A 207 -12.16 -2.84 -0.79
C PHE A 207 -11.57 -2.74 -2.20
N GLY A 208 -12.38 -2.84 -3.22
CA GLY A 208 -12.00 -2.84 -4.63
C GLY A 208 -12.78 -1.83 -5.46
N LYS A 209 -12.51 -1.83 -6.75
CA LYS A 209 -13.26 -1.02 -7.74
C LYS A 209 -14.75 -1.29 -7.68
N GLU A 210 -15.12 -2.55 -7.52
CA GLU A 210 -16.48 -3.06 -7.62
C GLU A 210 -17.36 -2.66 -6.41
N ASN A 211 -16.76 -2.52 -5.24
CA ASN A 211 -17.47 -2.30 -3.97
C ASN A 211 -17.04 -1.02 -3.23
N GLY A 212 -15.85 -0.47 -3.53
CA GLY A 212 -15.25 0.63 -2.78
C GLY A 212 -16.11 1.88 -2.73
N ALA A 213 -16.74 2.26 -3.86
CA ALA A 213 -17.63 3.42 -3.89
C ALA A 213 -18.85 3.26 -2.96
N ALA A 214 -19.46 2.07 -2.92
CA ALA A 214 -20.59 1.79 -2.03
C ALA A 214 -20.16 1.79 -0.56
N ILE A 215 -19.02 1.18 -0.24
CA ILE A 215 -18.44 1.17 1.11
C ILE A 215 -18.20 2.61 1.58
N LEU A 216 -17.57 3.44 0.76
CA LEU A 216 -17.25 4.82 1.12
C LEU A 216 -18.50 5.68 1.24
N SER A 217 -19.48 5.52 0.37
CA SER A 217 -20.74 6.27 0.42
C SER A 217 -21.57 5.98 1.67
N SER A 218 -21.29 4.88 2.38
CA SER A 218 -21.89 4.61 3.69
C SER A 218 -21.34 5.50 4.83
N CYS A 219 -20.13 6.06 4.64
CA CYS A 219 -19.45 6.90 5.64
C CYS A 219 -19.28 8.35 5.21
N PHE A 220 -19.13 8.60 3.90
CA PHE A 220 -18.77 9.90 3.34
C PHE A 220 -19.79 10.34 2.30
N GLN A 221 -19.94 11.66 2.14
CA GLN A 221 -20.71 12.25 1.07
C GLN A 221 -19.79 12.61 -0.10
N ASP A 222 -20.35 12.84 -1.29
CA ASP A 222 -19.64 13.31 -2.49
C ASP A 222 -18.43 12.44 -2.87
N VAL A 223 -18.61 11.12 -2.87
CA VAL A 223 -17.61 10.18 -3.33
C VAL A 223 -17.40 10.35 -4.84
N THR A 224 -16.20 10.71 -5.25
CA THR A 224 -15.79 10.82 -6.65
C THR A 224 -14.80 9.71 -6.99
N TRP A 225 -15.08 9.01 -8.07
CA TRP A 225 -14.23 7.97 -8.60
C TRP A 225 -13.37 8.50 -9.76
N ILE A 226 -12.07 8.21 -9.76
CA ILE A 226 -11.14 8.63 -10.81
C ILE A 226 -10.29 7.43 -11.22
N ASP A 227 -10.39 7.06 -12.50
CA ASP A 227 -9.58 5.99 -13.06
C ASP A 227 -8.15 6.47 -13.36
N TYR A 228 -7.16 5.63 -13.01
CA TYR A 228 -5.80 5.79 -13.47
C TYR A 228 -5.56 4.86 -14.66
N GLU A 229 -5.57 5.44 -15.84
CA GLU A 229 -5.33 4.69 -17.07
C GLU A 229 -3.84 4.33 -17.19
N ASP A 230 -3.53 3.06 -17.08
CA ASP A 230 -2.18 2.53 -17.27
C ASP A 230 -2.21 1.09 -17.78
N SER A 231 -1.08 0.64 -18.28
CA SER A 231 -0.80 -0.76 -18.59
C SER A 231 0.69 -1.03 -18.49
N LEU A 232 1.08 -2.29 -18.29
CA LEU A 232 2.49 -2.68 -18.32
C LEU A 232 2.85 -3.26 -19.69
N PHE A 233 3.94 -2.78 -20.27
CA PHE A 233 4.56 -3.38 -21.44
C PHE A 233 5.87 -4.05 -21.04
N VAL A 234 5.77 -5.26 -20.48
CA VAL A 234 6.91 -5.99 -19.91
C VAL A 234 7.73 -6.66 -21.01
N THR A 235 8.99 -6.31 -21.13
CA THR A 235 9.92 -6.86 -22.13
C THR A 235 10.93 -7.84 -21.55
N GLU A 236 11.07 -7.89 -20.22
CA GLU A 236 12.03 -8.76 -19.52
C GLU A 236 11.38 -9.54 -18.38
N ALA A 237 11.81 -10.80 -18.20
CA ALA A 237 11.24 -11.69 -17.18
C ALA A 237 11.64 -11.34 -15.76
N ALA A 238 12.89 -10.92 -15.56
CA ALA A 238 13.47 -10.80 -14.23
C ALA A 238 12.69 -9.83 -13.32
N PRO A 239 12.30 -8.63 -13.75
CA PRO A 239 11.47 -7.72 -12.93
C PRO A 239 10.10 -8.29 -12.61
N LEU A 240 9.44 -8.97 -13.55
CA LEU A 240 8.16 -9.63 -13.32
C LEU A 240 8.27 -10.76 -12.29
N ILE A 241 9.35 -11.56 -12.35
CA ILE A 241 9.59 -12.61 -11.37
C ILE A 241 9.87 -12.04 -9.98
N SER A 242 10.56 -10.90 -9.91
CA SER A 242 10.83 -10.21 -8.64
C SER A 242 9.56 -9.65 -7.97
N TYR A 243 8.51 -9.42 -8.75
CA TYR A 243 7.20 -9.00 -8.25
C TYR A 243 6.55 -10.07 -7.33
N TYR A 244 6.87 -11.35 -7.53
CA TYR A 244 6.34 -12.43 -6.70
C TYR A 244 7.07 -12.50 -5.35
N PRO A 245 6.36 -12.75 -4.24
CA PRO A 245 7.00 -12.95 -2.95
C PRO A 245 7.96 -14.14 -2.98
N ALA A 246 9.00 -14.08 -2.15
CA ALA A 246 10.04 -15.11 -2.06
C ALA A 246 9.48 -16.39 -1.42
N THR A 247 8.82 -17.23 -2.20
CA THR A 247 8.37 -18.56 -1.82
C THR A 247 9.22 -19.61 -2.56
N GLU A 248 9.19 -20.87 -2.11
CA GLU A 248 9.87 -22.02 -2.78
C GLU A 248 9.47 -22.15 -4.26
N THR A 249 8.36 -21.54 -4.64
CA THR A 249 7.84 -21.49 -6.01
C THR A 249 8.69 -20.63 -6.97
N LYS A 250 9.51 -19.67 -6.45
CA LYS A 250 10.36 -18.81 -7.31
C LYS A 250 11.27 -19.61 -8.24
N THR A 251 11.91 -20.66 -7.75
CA THR A 251 12.88 -21.44 -8.55
C THR A 251 12.19 -22.22 -9.68
N SER A 252 10.96 -22.69 -9.47
CA SER A 252 10.18 -23.40 -10.50
C SER A 252 9.60 -22.44 -11.53
N ILE A 253 9.27 -21.21 -11.12
CA ILE A 253 8.80 -20.13 -12.01
C ILE A 253 9.93 -19.66 -12.93
N TRP A 254 11.15 -19.52 -12.42
CA TRP A 254 12.32 -19.08 -13.20
C TRP A 254 12.54 -19.88 -14.48
N HIS A 255 12.48 -21.19 -14.40
CA HIS A 255 12.73 -22.05 -15.57
C HIS A 255 11.63 -21.97 -16.63
N ARG A 256 10.42 -21.54 -16.27
CA ARG A 256 9.25 -21.57 -17.15
C ARG A 256 8.89 -20.20 -17.70
N VAL A 257 9.08 -19.12 -16.95
CA VAL A 257 8.79 -17.74 -17.39
C VAL A 257 9.75 -17.30 -18.51
N THR A 258 10.97 -17.81 -18.56
CA THR A 258 11.90 -17.56 -19.67
C THR A 258 11.35 -18.06 -21.02
N VAL A 259 10.44 -19.03 -21.01
CA VAL A 259 9.80 -19.57 -22.22
C VAL A 259 8.59 -18.74 -22.66
N ILE A 260 7.93 -17.98 -21.73
CA ILE A 260 6.67 -17.27 -21.98
C ILE A 260 6.89 -15.81 -22.35
N LEU A 261 7.98 -15.21 -21.95
CA LEU A 261 8.24 -13.80 -22.22
C LEU A 261 8.10 -13.40 -23.68
N PRO A 262 8.49 -14.21 -24.68
CA PRO A 262 8.20 -13.90 -26.07
C PRO A 262 6.70 -13.77 -26.39
N LEU A 263 5.84 -14.37 -25.55
CA LEU A 263 4.37 -14.28 -25.70
C LEU A 263 3.81 -13.04 -24.96
N ILE A 264 4.36 -12.69 -23.79
CA ILE A 264 3.96 -11.50 -23.03
C ILE A 264 4.42 -10.22 -23.72
N SER A 265 5.61 -10.19 -24.32
CA SER A 265 6.18 -9.00 -24.98
C SER A 265 5.37 -8.49 -26.17
N LYS A 266 4.36 -9.23 -26.60
CA LYS A 266 3.44 -8.81 -27.69
C LYS A 266 2.13 -8.19 -27.18
N ASN A 267 1.80 -8.34 -25.90
CA ASN A 267 0.54 -7.89 -25.32
C ASN A 267 0.78 -6.83 -24.24
N ARG A 268 -0.03 -5.77 -24.25
CA ARG A 268 -0.10 -4.83 -23.12
C ARG A 268 -0.84 -5.51 -21.98
N LEU A 269 -0.29 -5.43 -20.76
CA LEU A 269 -0.97 -5.89 -19.56
C LEU A 269 -1.80 -4.73 -19.01
N PRO A 270 -3.14 -4.74 -19.12
CA PRO A 270 -3.97 -3.69 -18.54
C PRO A 270 -3.82 -3.66 -17.02
N MET A 271 -3.90 -2.47 -16.48
CA MET A 271 -3.79 -2.19 -15.06
C MET A 271 -5.04 -1.46 -14.59
N ASP A 272 -5.70 -2.04 -13.62
CA ASP A 272 -6.93 -1.49 -13.08
C ASP A 272 -6.67 -0.84 -11.72
N PHE A 273 -5.98 0.31 -11.74
CA PHE A 273 -5.79 1.15 -10.57
C PHE A 273 -6.83 2.25 -10.49
N GLN A 274 -7.26 2.53 -9.27
CA GLN A 274 -8.36 3.45 -9.02
C GLN A 274 -8.07 4.35 -7.82
N LEU A 275 -8.43 5.62 -7.94
CA LEU A 275 -8.36 6.61 -6.88
C LEU A 275 -9.75 7.08 -6.49
N LEU A 276 -10.00 7.14 -5.20
CA LEU A 276 -11.23 7.65 -4.62
C LEU A 276 -10.95 8.95 -3.88
N LYS A 277 -11.56 10.03 -4.35
CA LYS A 277 -11.47 11.35 -3.73
C LYS A 277 -12.79 11.72 -3.08
N MET A 278 -12.75 12.17 -1.84
CA MET A 278 -13.95 12.51 -1.08
C MET A 278 -13.76 13.80 -0.30
N PRO A 279 -14.50 14.85 -0.61
CA PRO A 279 -14.72 15.92 0.32
C PRO A 279 -15.71 15.46 1.40
N VAL A 280 -15.41 15.75 2.65
CA VAL A 280 -16.38 15.60 3.74
C VAL A 280 -17.14 16.90 3.83
N CYS A 281 -18.33 16.95 3.22
CA CYS A 281 -19.28 18.04 3.48
C CYS A 281 -20.18 17.65 4.64
N PHE A 282 -20.13 18.39 5.73
CA PHE A 282 -21.19 18.35 6.73
C PHE A 282 -22.41 19.07 6.18
N VAL A 283 -23.54 18.38 6.11
CA VAL A 283 -24.85 19.03 6.07
C VAL A 283 -25.24 19.27 7.53
N PRO A 284 -25.66 20.52 7.90
CA PRO A 284 -26.05 20.87 9.27
C PRO A 284 -27.22 20.04 9.77
#